data_ea24e4a0dcbba6ff30385f3afc407a63
#
_entry.id   ea24e4a0dcbba6ff30385f3afc407a63
#
_cell.length_a   1.000
_cell.length_b   1.000
_cell.length_c   1.000
_cell.angle_alpha   90.00
_cell.angle_beta   90.00
_cell.angle_gamma   90.00
#
_symmetry.space_group_name_H-M   'P 1'
#
loop_
_entity.id
_entity.type
_entity.pdbx_description
1 polymer ?
#
loop_
_entity_poly.entity_id
_entity_poly.type
_entity_poly.pdbx_seq_one_letter_code
_entity_poly.pdbx_strand_id
1 'polypeptide(L)'
;MHNRKYYEVYWSQYDDVVTLNEFRKMLGGLGEVQARRLLQNKIVKSFKIRGEYHIPKQCVIDYVLSTHYAKYRQILKAQIP
;
A
#
# COMPACT_ATOMS: atom_id res chain seq x y z
N MET A 1 -6.60 16.39 5.48
CA MET A 1 -5.51 15.42 5.22
C MET A 1 -5.41 14.47 6.41
N HIS A 2 -5.30 13.18 6.14
CA HIS A 2 -5.22 12.17 7.19
C HIS A 2 -3.76 11.97 7.61
N ASN A 3 -3.56 11.62 8.87
CA ASN A 3 -2.23 11.35 9.41
C ASN A 3 -2.03 9.84 9.63
N ARG A 4 -0.83 9.47 10.09
CA ARG A 4 -0.48 8.07 10.34
C ARG A 4 -1.49 7.39 11.28
N LYS A 5 -1.88 8.05 12.35
CA LYS A 5 -2.80 7.47 13.32
C LYS A 5 -4.16 7.15 12.69
N TYR A 6 -4.62 8.00 11.78
CA TYR A 6 -5.86 7.74 11.05
C TYR A 6 -5.79 6.41 10.31
N TYR A 7 -4.70 6.17 9.59
CA TYR A 7 -4.55 4.93 8.82
C TYR A 7 -4.31 3.72 9.70
N GLU A 8 -3.64 3.89 10.84
CA GLU A 8 -3.48 2.79 11.79
C GLU A 8 -4.82 2.30 12.30
N VAL A 9 -5.75 3.21 12.55
CA VAL A 9 -7.12 2.86 12.94
C VAL A 9 -7.91 2.31 11.77
N TYR A 10 -7.82 2.99 10.62
CA TYR A 10 -8.57 2.62 9.41
C TYR A 10 -8.23 1.22 8.93
N TRP A 11 -6.96 0.83 9.06
CA TRP A 11 -6.48 -0.49 8.64
C TRP A 11 -6.17 -1.41 9.82
N SER A 12 -6.81 -1.18 10.96
CA SER A 12 -6.52 -1.95 12.19
C SER A 12 -6.85 -3.43 12.05
N GLN A 13 -7.78 -3.79 11.16
CA GLN A 13 -8.14 -5.21 10.92
C GLN A 13 -7.08 -5.98 10.14
N TYR A 14 -6.15 -5.28 9.50
CA TYR A 14 -5.07 -5.94 8.77
C TYR A 14 -3.91 -6.26 9.70
N ASP A 15 -3.21 -7.37 9.43
CA ASP A 15 -2.01 -7.74 10.17
C ASP A 15 -0.88 -6.75 9.94
N ASP A 16 0.17 -6.85 10.77
CA ASP A 16 1.35 -5.97 10.64
C ASP A 16 2.08 -6.16 9.32
N VAL A 17 1.93 -7.34 8.70
CA VAL A 17 2.47 -7.63 7.38
C VAL A 17 1.32 -8.15 6.52
N VAL A 18 1.16 -7.56 5.34
CA VAL A 18 0.04 -7.89 4.45
C VAL A 18 0.54 -8.53 3.16
N THR A 19 -0.36 -9.28 2.51
CA THR A 19 -0.09 -9.91 1.22
C THR A 19 -0.29 -8.91 0.09
N LEU A 20 0.11 -9.31 -1.13
CA LEU A 20 -0.13 -8.49 -2.32
C LEU A 20 -1.62 -8.19 -2.50
N ASN A 21 -2.48 -9.20 -2.32
CA ASN A 21 -3.91 -9.00 -2.48
C ASN A 21 -4.47 -8.05 -1.43
N GLU A 22 -4.01 -8.16 -0.19
CA GLU A 22 -4.43 -7.24 0.86
C GLU A 22 -3.95 -5.82 0.58
N PHE A 23 -2.71 -5.68 0.12
CA PHE A 23 -2.16 -4.39 -0.29
C PHE A 23 -3.03 -3.73 -1.37
N ARG A 24 -3.44 -4.50 -2.37
CA ARG A 24 -4.32 -4.00 -3.42
C ARG A 24 -5.66 -3.52 -2.86
N LYS A 25 -6.24 -4.28 -1.93
CA LYS A 25 -7.50 -3.91 -1.28
C LYS A 25 -7.35 -2.66 -0.44
N MET A 26 -6.25 -2.55 0.28
CA MET A 26 -5.97 -1.38 1.12
C MET A 26 -5.93 -0.10 0.28
N LEU A 27 -5.48 -0.20 -0.97
CA LEU A 27 -5.43 0.93 -1.89
C LEU A 27 -6.69 1.05 -2.76
N GLY A 28 -7.80 0.46 -2.32
CA GLY A 28 -9.08 0.64 -2.96
C GLY A 28 -9.30 -0.21 -4.21
N GLY A 29 -8.62 -1.36 -4.31
CA GLY A 29 -8.76 -2.25 -5.46
C GLY A 29 -7.74 -1.96 -6.55
N LEU A 30 -6.54 -1.57 -6.17
CA LEU A 30 -5.45 -1.31 -7.11
C LEU A 30 -5.20 -2.54 -7.99
N GLY A 31 -4.99 -2.33 -9.29
CA GLY A 31 -4.71 -3.42 -10.22
C GLY A 31 -3.39 -4.12 -9.90
N GLU A 32 -3.31 -5.41 -10.22
CA GLU A 32 -2.13 -6.22 -9.87
C GLU A 32 -0.86 -5.68 -10.53
N VAL A 33 -0.92 -5.27 -11.79
CA VAL A 33 0.25 -4.75 -12.49
C VAL A 33 0.79 -3.50 -11.81
N GLN A 34 -0.10 -2.58 -11.44
CA GLN A 34 0.30 -1.36 -10.77
C GLN A 34 0.86 -1.64 -9.38
N ALA A 35 0.23 -2.56 -8.63
CA ALA A 35 0.71 -2.94 -7.31
C ALA A 35 2.11 -3.53 -7.39
N ARG A 36 2.33 -4.45 -8.33
CA ARG A 36 3.66 -5.06 -8.52
C ARG A 36 4.71 -4.04 -8.90
N ARG A 37 4.36 -3.06 -9.73
CA ARG A 37 5.31 -1.99 -10.10
C ARG A 37 5.75 -1.17 -8.90
N LEU A 38 4.82 -0.84 -8.01
CA LEU A 38 5.17 -0.09 -6.80
C LEU A 38 6.18 -0.87 -5.94
N LEU A 39 6.00 -2.18 -5.86
CA LEU A 39 6.88 -3.04 -5.06
C LEU A 39 8.20 -3.30 -5.77
N GLN A 40 8.18 -3.58 -7.07
CA GLN A 40 9.38 -3.84 -7.86
C GLN A 40 10.29 -2.62 -7.93
N ASN A 41 9.72 -1.44 -8.05
CA ASN A 41 10.47 -0.18 -8.11
C ASN A 41 10.82 0.35 -6.72
N LYS A 42 10.48 -0.40 -5.68
CA LYS A 42 10.79 -0.06 -4.28
C LYS A 42 10.19 1.27 -3.85
N ILE A 43 9.11 1.68 -4.50
CA ILE A 43 8.34 2.86 -4.08
C ILE A 43 7.61 2.54 -2.77
N VAL A 44 7.13 1.30 -2.64
CA VAL A 44 6.63 0.76 -1.38
C VAL A 44 7.58 -0.36 -0.97
N LYS A 45 8.12 -0.28 0.24
CA LYS A 45 9.05 -1.28 0.74
C LYS A 45 8.34 -2.59 1.02
N SER A 46 8.98 -3.69 0.64
CA SER A 46 8.45 -5.02 0.83
C SER A 46 9.58 -6.03 0.83
N PHE A 47 9.24 -7.28 1.15
CA PHE A 47 10.19 -8.38 1.01
C PHE A 47 9.46 -9.57 0.40
N LYS A 48 10.23 -10.52 -0.15
CA LYS A 48 9.68 -11.72 -0.76
C LYS A 48 10.05 -12.95 0.05
N ILE A 49 9.08 -13.83 0.24
CA ILE A 49 9.30 -15.16 0.81
C ILE A 49 8.71 -16.14 -0.19
N ARG A 50 9.55 -17.03 -0.72
CA ARG A 50 9.13 -18.05 -1.69
C ARG A 50 8.40 -17.45 -2.90
N GLY A 51 8.86 -16.29 -3.36
CA GLY A 51 8.28 -15.62 -4.52
C GLY A 51 7.04 -14.80 -4.24
N GLU A 52 6.56 -14.77 -3.01
CA GLU A 52 5.39 -14.00 -2.63
C GLU A 52 5.77 -12.71 -1.92
N TYR A 53 5.11 -11.61 -2.28
CA TYR A 53 5.35 -10.33 -1.63
C TYR A 53 4.74 -10.30 -0.23
N HIS A 54 5.50 -9.74 0.69
CA HIS A 54 5.06 -9.46 2.06
C HIS A 54 5.35 -7.99 2.32
N ILE A 55 4.33 -7.22 2.63
CA ILE A 55 4.42 -5.77 2.74
C ILE A 55 4.11 -5.36 4.18
N PRO A 56 5.08 -4.80 4.91
CA PRO A 56 4.78 -4.28 6.25
C PRO A 56 3.68 -3.22 6.16
N LYS A 57 2.68 -3.32 7.00
CA LYS A 57 1.56 -2.37 7.01
C LYS A 57 2.06 -0.94 7.19
N GLN A 58 3.08 -0.73 8.00
CA GLN A 58 3.66 0.59 8.20
C GLN A 58 4.25 1.16 6.91
N CYS A 59 4.76 0.30 6.04
CA CYS A 59 5.28 0.76 4.74
C CYS A 59 4.15 1.19 3.81
N VAL A 60 2.99 0.55 3.90
CA VAL A 60 1.80 0.99 3.15
C VAL A 60 1.35 2.35 3.66
N ILE A 61 1.35 2.55 4.98
CA ILE A 61 1.00 3.84 5.57
C ILE A 61 2.00 4.91 5.14
N ASP A 62 3.29 4.59 5.17
CA ASP A 62 4.32 5.52 4.67
C ASP A 62 4.03 5.95 3.23
N TYR A 63 3.61 5.00 2.40
CA TYR A 63 3.33 5.30 1.00
C TYR A 63 2.15 6.25 0.85
N VAL A 64 1.03 6.00 1.54
CA VAL A 64 -0.16 6.87 1.39
C VAL A 64 0.05 8.26 1.98
N LEU A 65 1.05 8.41 2.84
CA LEU A 65 1.43 9.72 3.37
C LEU A 65 2.50 10.40 2.51
N SER A 66 2.97 9.73 1.45
CA SER A 66 4.05 10.24 0.61
C SER A 66 3.54 11.17 -0.48
N THR A 67 4.46 12.01 -1.00
CA THR A 67 4.14 12.88 -2.12
C THR A 67 3.89 12.08 -3.40
N HIS A 68 4.52 10.92 -3.53
CA HIS A 68 4.28 10.06 -4.69
C HIS A 68 2.81 9.64 -4.75
N TYR A 69 2.24 9.19 -3.63
CA TYR A 69 0.84 8.79 -3.60
C TYR A 69 -0.08 10.00 -3.88
N ALA A 70 0.19 11.13 -3.25
CA ALA A 70 -0.62 12.34 -3.45
C ALA A 70 -0.65 12.75 -4.92
N LYS A 71 0.48 12.59 -5.62
CA LYS A 71 0.62 12.98 -7.02
C LYS A 71 -0.02 11.98 -7.98
N TYR A 72 0.08 10.69 -7.67
CA TYR A 72 -0.29 9.63 -8.62
C TYR A 72 -1.57 8.88 -8.26
N ARG A 73 -2.25 9.23 -7.17
CA ARG A 73 -3.41 8.48 -6.71
C ARG A 73 -4.52 8.35 -7.75
N GLN A 74 -4.71 9.37 -8.59
CA GLN A 74 -5.72 9.30 -9.65
C GLN A 74 -5.28 8.38 -10.76
N ILE A 75 -4.00 8.40 -11.11
CA ILE A 75 -3.44 7.53 -12.13
C ILE A 75 -3.52 6.08 -11.67
N LEU A 76 -3.25 5.83 -10.40
CA LEU A 76 -3.31 4.50 -9.80
C LEU A 76 -4.75 4.06 -9.52
N LYS A 77 -5.71 4.97 -9.64
CA LYS A 77 -7.13 4.74 -9.32
C LYS A 77 -7.31 4.25 -7.89
N ALA A 78 -6.46 4.70 -6.98
CA ALA A 78 -6.59 4.38 -5.58
C ALA A 78 -7.79 5.12 -5.00
N GLN A 79 -8.66 4.38 -4.29
CA GLN A 79 -9.93 4.92 -3.81
C GLN A 79 -10.01 4.87 -2.29
N ILE A 80 -8.99 5.39 -1.64
CA ILE A 80 -8.97 5.49 -0.18
C ILE A 80 -8.96 6.96 0.24
N PRO A 81 -9.40 7.25 1.46
CA PRO A 81 -9.45 8.63 1.96
C PRO A 81 -8.11 9.35 1.93
#